data_25c22f4400c1b2b5b8ffbf292f879ccd
#
_entry.id   25c22f4400c1b2b5b8ffbf292f879ccd
#
_cell.length_a   1.000
_cell.length_b   1.000
_cell.length_c   1.000
_cell.angle_alpha   90.00
_cell.angle_beta   90.00
_cell.angle_gamma   90.00
#
_symmetry.space_group_name_H-M   'P 1'
#
loop_
_entity.id
_entity.type
_entity.pdbx_description
1 polymer ?
#
loop_
_entity_poly.entity_id
_entity_poly.type
_entity_poly.pdbx_seq_one_letter_code
_entity_poly.pdbx_strand_id
1 'polypeptide(L)'
;MVVSLRIKTIADFIEDGDVVVDVGADHGLLELYLLAKYQNITITAVENKKGPYKILEESLKGLKNVKLSLSDGISCVNGAIKTIVIAGMGGLNIKNILDAHPEKLTSINKIIIDAHRDIEIARRTIINYGFRFNQEKIVYEQGKFYIVSEFVKDDNVPKYNADFIEIGYKLQSDELWPKYRDYLIETNNKTITKIKDLDNMQDKVLGLENKNERLRNYGKN
;
A
#
# COMPACT_ATOMS: atom_id res chain seq x y z
N MET A 1 -21.21 9.54 -6.85
CA MET A 1 -20.61 8.53 -5.94
C MET A 1 -19.69 9.24 -4.96
N VAL A 2 -19.86 9.04 -3.66
CA VAL A 2 -18.90 9.56 -2.66
C VAL A 2 -17.79 8.54 -2.52
N VAL A 3 -16.61 8.87 -3.04
CA VAL A 3 -15.42 8.00 -2.98
C VAL A 3 -14.52 8.50 -1.85
N SER A 4 -13.97 7.57 -1.08
CA SER A 4 -13.06 7.87 0.03
C SER A 4 -11.80 8.60 -0.44
N LEU A 5 -11.22 9.43 0.44
CA LEU A 5 -9.98 10.15 0.12
C LEU A 5 -8.82 9.16 -0.15
N ARG A 6 -8.82 8.03 0.55
CA ARG A 6 -7.85 6.94 0.35
C ARG A 6 -7.90 6.39 -1.08
N ILE A 7 -9.09 6.04 -1.60
CA ILE A 7 -9.25 5.55 -2.97
C ILE A 7 -8.84 6.62 -3.99
N LYS A 8 -9.18 7.88 -3.75
CA LYS A 8 -8.76 8.99 -4.62
C LYS A 8 -7.23 9.09 -4.66
N THR A 9 -6.55 9.00 -3.51
CA THR A 9 -5.08 9.05 -3.45
C THR A 9 -4.44 7.86 -4.17
N ILE A 10 -4.99 6.64 -4.06
CA ILE A 10 -4.53 5.50 -4.85
C ILE A 10 -4.68 5.78 -6.35
N ALA A 11 -5.84 6.30 -6.75
CA ALA A 11 -6.12 6.63 -8.15
C ALA A 11 -5.27 7.79 -8.69
N ASP A 12 -4.76 8.67 -7.84
CA ASP A 12 -3.85 9.76 -8.24
C ASP A 12 -2.44 9.25 -8.57
N PHE A 13 -2.08 8.03 -8.16
CA PHE A 13 -0.84 7.36 -8.54
C PHE A 13 -0.96 6.51 -9.83
N ILE A 14 -2.15 6.47 -10.42
CA ILE A 14 -2.46 5.77 -11.67
C ILE A 14 -2.63 6.81 -12.78
N GLU A 15 -2.19 6.48 -13.99
CA GLU A 15 -2.23 7.37 -15.15
C GLU A 15 -3.21 6.86 -16.21
N ASP A 16 -3.70 7.77 -17.07
CA ASP A 16 -4.51 7.38 -18.23
C ASP A 16 -3.65 6.53 -19.19
N GLY A 17 -4.19 5.40 -19.62
CA GLY A 17 -3.46 4.41 -20.43
C GLY A 17 -2.81 3.28 -19.61
N ASP A 18 -2.80 3.35 -18.29
CA ASP A 18 -2.31 2.24 -17.45
C ASP A 18 -3.14 0.95 -17.67
N VAL A 19 -2.44 -0.18 -17.64
CA VAL A 19 -3.06 -1.51 -17.58
C VAL A 19 -2.84 -2.06 -16.17
N VAL A 20 -3.89 -2.00 -15.36
CA VAL A 20 -3.86 -2.20 -13.92
C VAL A 20 -4.40 -3.56 -13.54
N VAL A 21 -3.82 -4.20 -12.53
CA VAL A 21 -4.47 -5.24 -11.73
C VAL A 21 -4.71 -4.70 -10.32
N ASP A 22 -5.95 -4.78 -9.84
CA ASP A 22 -6.32 -4.47 -8.46
C ASP A 22 -6.59 -5.77 -7.71
N VAL A 23 -5.78 -6.04 -6.68
CA VAL A 23 -5.80 -7.29 -5.91
C VAL A 23 -6.59 -7.09 -4.62
N GLY A 24 -7.70 -7.81 -4.49
CA GLY A 24 -8.68 -7.63 -3.42
C GLY A 24 -9.60 -6.43 -3.70
N ALA A 25 -10.16 -6.41 -4.90
CA ALA A 25 -10.98 -5.30 -5.42
C ALA A 25 -12.30 -5.07 -4.65
N ASP A 26 -12.71 -6.04 -3.83
CA ASP A 26 -13.86 -5.97 -2.92
C ASP A 26 -15.16 -5.52 -3.63
N HIS A 27 -15.61 -4.28 -3.41
CA HIS A 27 -16.82 -3.74 -4.02
C HIS A 27 -16.61 -3.02 -5.35
N GLY A 28 -15.39 -2.99 -5.89
CA GLY A 28 -15.07 -2.35 -7.17
C GLY A 28 -15.08 -0.82 -7.16
N LEU A 29 -14.90 -0.20 -5.97
CA LEU A 29 -14.97 1.26 -5.84
C LEU A 29 -13.79 1.97 -6.50
N LEU A 30 -12.60 1.37 -6.50
CA LEU A 30 -11.43 1.90 -7.19
C LEU A 30 -11.65 1.84 -8.70
N GLU A 31 -12.13 0.72 -9.22
CA GLU A 31 -12.42 0.52 -10.64
C GLU A 31 -13.43 1.54 -11.15
N LEU A 32 -14.55 1.68 -10.44
CA LEU A 32 -15.58 2.66 -10.79
C LEU A 32 -15.03 4.08 -10.82
N TYR A 33 -14.18 4.43 -9.86
CA TYR A 33 -13.57 5.75 -9.80
C TYR A 33 -12.55 5.96 -10.93
N LEU A 34 -11.71 4.97 -11.21
CA LEU A 34 -10.72 5.03 -12.30
C LEU A 34 -11.38 5.17 -13.66
N LEU A 35 -12.45 4.40 -13.92
CA LEU A 35 -13.21 4.48 -15.19
C LEU A 35 -13.95 5.81 -15.36
N ALA A 36 -14.34 6.46 -14.27
CA ALA A 36 -14.91 7.79 -14.31
C ALA A 36 -13.85 8.90 -14.53
N LYS A 37 -12.60 8.64 -14.07
CA LYS A 37 -11.50 9.60 -14.14
C LYS A 37 -10.74 9.53 -15.47
N TYR A 38 -10.58 8.34 -16.05
CA TYR A 38 -9.72 8.06 -17.20
C TYR A 38 -10.47 7.43 -18.37
N GLN A 39 -10.05 7.75 -19.61
CA GLN A 39 -10.69 7.26 -20.82
C GLN A 39 -10.07 5.96 -21.37
N ASN A 40 -8.75 5.81 -21.18
CA ASN A 40 -7.96 4.74 -21.81
C ASN A 40 -7.42 3.71 -20.82
N ILE A 41 -7.98 3.64 -19.61
CA ILE A 41 -7.54 2.69 -18.61
C ILE A 41 -8.12 1.30 -18.87
N THR A 42 -7.33 0.27 -18.59
CA THR A 42 -7.79 -1.14 -18.56
C THR A 42 -7.50 -1.74 -17.20
N ILE A 43 -8.49 -2.36 -16.59
CA ILE A 43 -8.39 -2.88 -15.22
C ILE A 43 -8.70 -4.37 -15.20
N THR A 44 -7.92 -5.13 -14.44
CA THR A 44 -8.26 -6.48 -14.00
C THR A 44 -8.53 -6.45 -12.51
N ALA A 45 -9.78 -6.62 -12.12
CA ALA A 45 -10.20 -6.67 -10.73
C ALA A 45 -10.16 -8.11 -10.22
N VAL A 46 -9.41 -8.35 -9.14
CA VAL A 46 -9.12 -9.69 -8.61
C VAL A 46 -9.74 -9.88 -7.24
N GLU A 47 -10.43 -10.99 -7.09
CA GLU A 47 -10.90 -11.50 -5.80
C GLU A 47 -10.61 -13.00 -5.68
N ASN A 48 -10.28 -13.46 -4.47
CA ASN A 48 -9.98 -14.88 -4.23
C ASN A 48 -11.13 -15.66 -3.59
N LYS A 49 -12.19 -14.97 -3.16
CA LYS A 49 -13.36 -15.60 -2.52
C LYS A 49 -14.60 -15.44 -3.36
N LYS A 50 -15.36 -16.52 -3.55
CA LYS A 50 -16.59 -16.54 -4.37
C LYS A 50 -17.66 -15.55 -3.91
N GLY A 51 -17.77 -15.28 -2.60
CA GLY A 51 -18.77 -14.32 -2.06
C GLY A 51 -18.48 -12.89 -2.50
N PRO A 52 -17.34 -12.29 -2.11
CA PRO A 52 -16.91 -10.98 -2.58
C PRO A 52 -16.85 -10.87 -4.11
N TYR A 53 -16.37 -11.92 -4.81
CA TYR A 53 -16.35 -11.93 -6.27
C TYR A 53 -17.74 -11.71 -6.91
N LYS A 54 -18.81 -12.31 -6.37
CA LYS A 54 -20.17 -12.06 -6.88
C LYS A 54 -20.62 -10.62 -6.68
N ILE A 55 -20.26 -10.00 -5.56
CA ILE A 55 -20.57 -8.59 -5.30
C ILE A 55 -19.82 -7.71 -6.30
N LEU A 56 -18.53 -7.99 -6.51
CA LEU A 56 -17.69 -7.31 -7.49
C LEU A 56 -18.27 -7.44 -8.91
N GLU A 57 -18.72 -8.64 -9.29
CA GLU A 57 -19.33 -8.92 -10.59
C GLU A 57 -20.61 -8.09 -10.81
N GLU A 58 -21.48 -7.99 -9.82
CA GLU A 58 -22.68 -7.15 -9.91
C GLU A 58 -22.34 -5.66 -9.98
N SER A 59 -21.34 -5.20 -9.19
CA SER A 59 -20.93 -3.80 -9.14
C SER A 59 -20.32 -3.31 -10.46
N LEU A 60 -19.60 -4.18 -11.16
CA LEU A 60 -18.86 -3.82 -12.39
C LEU A 60 -19.54 -4.33 -13.67
N LYS A 61 -20.77 -4.83 -13.56
CA LYS A 61 -21.54 -5.38 -14.66
C LYS A 61 -21.72 -4.39 -15.82
N GLY A 62 -21.37 -4.83 -17.01
CA GLY A 62 -21.56 -4.04 -18.24
C GLY A 62 -20.46 -3.00 -18.52
N LEU A 63 -19.46 -2.86 -17.67
CA LEU A 63 -18.31 -1.98 -17.92
C LEU A 63 -17.34 -2.62 -18.90
N LYS A 64 -16.91 -1.86 -19.92
CA LYS A 64 -16.14 -2.43 -21.06
C LYS A 64 -14.66 -2.63 -20.78
N ASN A 65 -14.05 -1.79 -19.95
CA ASN A 65 -12.59 -1.78 -19.72
C ASN A 65 -12.19 -2.50 -18.44
N VAL A 66 -13.07 -3.33 -17.86
CA VAL A 66 -12.81 -4.12 -16.67
C VAL A 66 -12.93 -5.60 -16.98
N LYS A 67 -11.94 -6.36 -16.56
CA LYS A 67 -11.95 -7.82 -16.51
C LYS A 67 -12.01 -8.26 -15.06
N LEU A 68 -12.79 -9.29 -14.78
CA LEU A 68 -12.90 -9.89 -13.46
C LEU A 68 -12.09 -11.18 -13.40
N SER A 69 -11.39 -11.41 -12.32
CA SER A 69 -10.63 -12.64 -12.09
C SER A 69 -10.93 -13.21 -10.70
N LEU A 70 -11.49 -14.40 -10.64
CA LEU A 70 -11.57 -15.19 -9.43
C LEU A 70 -10.26 -15.99 -9.29
N SER A 71 -9.25 -15.37 -8.69
CA SER A 71 -7.90 -15.94 -8.60
C SER A 71 -7.18 -15.47 -7.34
N ASP A 72 -6.08 -16.12 -7.01
CA ASP A 72 -5.29 -15.76 -5.85
C ASP A 72 -4.20 -14.74 -6.22
N GLY A 73 -4.24 -13.60 -5.54
CA GLY A 73 -3.24 -12.55 -5.65
C GLY A 73 -2.97 -12.12 -7.10
N ILE A 74 -1.71 -12.16 -7.49
CA ILE A 74 -1.22 -11.74 -8.81
C ILE A 74 -1.10 -12.89 -9.82
N SER A 75 -1.68 -14.06 -9.55
CA SER A 75 -1.58 -15.24 -10.43
C SER A 75 -2.09 -14.97 -11.87
N CYS A 76 -3.11 -14.09 -12.01
CA CYS A 76 -3.68 -13.69 -13.30
C CYS A 76 -2.83 -12.69 -14.08
N VAL A 77 -1.77 -12.13 -13.50
CA VAL A 77 -0.89 -11.15 -14.17
C VAL A 77 -0.24 -11.77 -15.41
N ASN A 78 -0.31 -11.03 -16.50
CA ASN A 78 0.31 -11.36 -17.79
C ASN A 78 1.12 -10.15 -18.30
N GLY A 79 1.84 -10.33 -19.40
CA GLY A 79 2.76 -9.31 -19.91
C GLY A 79 2.13 -7.96 -20.33
N ALA A 80 0.80 -7.89 -20.47
CA ALA A 80 0.11 -6.63 -20.75
C ALA A 80 -0.08 -5.77 -19.51
N ILE A 81 -0.25 -6.39 -18.33
CA ILE A 81 -0.42 -5.69 -17.04
C ILE A 81 0.92 -5.10 -16.62
N LYS A 82 0.94 -3.79 -16.29
CA LYS A 82 2.13 -3.04 -15.91
C LYS A 82 2.06 -2.43 -14.51
N THR A 83 0.86 -2.26 -13.97
CA THR A 83 0.62 -1.66 -12.65
C THR A 83 -0.13 -2.64 -11.76
N ILE A 84 0.40 -2.89 -10.56
CA ILE A 84 -0.27 -3.65 -9.50
C ILE A 84 -0.75 -2.68 -8.43
N VAL A 85 -1.99 -2.85 -8.00
CA VAL A 85 -2.55 -2.21 -6.79
C VAL A 85 -2.87 -3.30 -5.77
N ILE A 86 -2.43 -3.12 -4.52
CA ILE A 86 -2.78 -3.98 -3.38
C ILE A 86 -3.12 -3.05 -2.21
N ALA A 87 -4.40 -2.84 -1.97
CA ALA A 87 -4.87 -1.88 -0.98
C ALA A 87 -5.73 -2.54 0.11
N GLY A 88 -5.73 -1.96 1.32
CA GLY A 88 -6.59 -2.43 2.41
C GLY A 88 -6.11 -3.71 3.11
N MET A 89 -4.85 -4.09 2.93
CA MET A 89 -4.28 -5.34 3.48
C MET A 89 -3.16 -5.06 4.48
N GLY A 90 -2.78 -6.06 5.29
CA GLY A 90 -1.56 -6.02 6.10
C GLY A 90 -0.32 -6.29 5.26
N GLY A 91 0.82 -5.71 5.64
CA GLY A 91 2.09 -5.87 4.92
C GLY A 91 2.55 -7.31 4.76
N LEU A 92 2.27 -8.17 5.73
CA LEU A 92 2.56 -9.61 5.61
C LEU A 92 1.71 -10.28 4.51
N ASN A 93 0.44 -9.89 4.36
CA ASN A 93 -0.40 -10.40 3.27
C ASN A 93 0.11 -9.91 1.91
N ILE A 94 0.49 -8.63 1.80
CA ILE A 94 1.11 -8.08 0.59
C ILE A 94 2.37 -8.88 0.23
N LYS A 95 3.25 -9.11 1.21
CA LYS A 95 4.42 -9.97 1.02
C LYS A 95 4.06 -11.34 0.45
N ASN A 96 3.09 -12.04 1.08
CA ASN A 96 2.69 -13.39 0.67
C ASN A 96 2.13 -13.41 -0.76
N ILE A 97 1.35 -12.38 -1.14
CA ILE A 97 0.81 -12.22 -2.51
C ILE A 97 1.95 -12.08 -3.54
N LEU A 98 2.96 -11.27 -3.23
CA LEU A 98 4.07 -11.05 -4.15
C LEU A 98 5.01 -12.26 -4.22
N ASP A 99 5.28 -12.90 -3.08
CA ASP A 99 6.15 -14.08 -2.98
C ASP A 99 5.55 -15.33 -3.64
N ALA A 100 4.22 -15.41 -3.76
CA ALA A 100 3.56 -16.55 -4.39
C ALA A 100 3.85 -16.64 -5.90
N HIS A 101 4.09 -15.51 -6.57
CA HIS A 101 4.30 -15.44 -8.02
C HIS A 101 5.38 -14.41 -8.39
N PRO A 102 6.63 -14.57 -7.94
CA PRO A 102 7.69 -13.58 -8.16
C PRO A 102 8.03 -13.40 -9.64
N GLU A 103 7.82 -14.43 -10.46
CA GLU A 103 8.03 -14.38 -11.91
C GLU A 103 7.11 -13.37 -12.61
N LYS A 104 5.94 -13.10 -12.05
CA LYS A 104 4.99 -12.10 -12.58
C LYS A 104 5.50 -10.68 -12.45
N LEU A 105 6.34 -10.41 -11.45
CA LEU A 105 6.90 -9.08 -11.18
C LEU A 105 7.91 -8.62 -12.24
N THR A 106 8.39 -9.51 -13.10
CA THR A 106 9.34 -9.18 -14.16
C THR A 106 8.75 -8.27 -15.24
N SER A 107 7.43 -8.36 -15.47
CA SER A 107 6.71 -7.52 -16.44
C SER A 107 6.11 -6.26 -15.86
N ILE A 108 6.18 -6.07 -14.55
CA ILE A 108 5.54 -4.96 -13.82
C ILE A 108 6.47 -3.76 -13.77
N ASN A 109 5.92 -2.59 -14.03
CA ASN A 109 6.63 -1.31 -13.96
C ASN A 109 6.33 -0.56 -12.64
N LYS A 110 5.12 -0.74 -12.08
CA LYS A 110 4.63 0.04 -10.94
C LYS A 110 3.87 -0.85 -9.95
N ILE A 111 4.13 -0.64 -8.66
CA ILE A 111 3.36 -1.26 -7.56
C ILE A 111 2.87 -0.15 -6.65
N ILE A 112 1.56 -0.12 -6.39
CA ILE A 112 0.91 0.81 -5.46
C ILE A 112 0.35 0.00 -4.31
N ILE A 113 0.67 0.37 -3.08
CA ILE A 113 0.15 -0.30 -1.89
C ILE A 113 -0.50 0.69 -0.93
N ASP A 114 -1.49 0.20 -0.19
CA ASP A 114 -2.00 0.82 1.02
C ASP A 114 -2.04 -0.27 2.11
N ALA A 115 -0.99 -0.31 2.93
CA ALA A 115 -0.83 -1.30 3.98
C ALA A 115 -1.34 -0.76 5.32
N HIS A 116 -2.30 -1.45 5.92
CA HIS A 116 -2.93 -1.03 7.18
C HIS A 116 -2.09 -1.33 8.43
N ARG A 117 -1.11 -2.21 8.33
CA ARG A 117 -0.16 -2.61 9.39
C ARG A 117 1.06 -3.25 8.75
N ASP A 118 2.15 -3.36 9.48
CA ASP A 118 3.38 -4.03 9.06
C ASP A 118 3.89 -3.53 7.69
N ILE A 119 3.71 -2.23 7.43
CA ILE A 119 4.02 -1.62 6.12
C ILE A 119 5.50 -1.78 5.76
N GLU A 120 6.40 -1.81 6.75
CA GLU A 120 7.83 -2.03 6.57
C GLU A 120 8.12 -3.40 5.94
N ILE A 121 7.30 -4.43 6.22
CA ILE A 121 7.43 -5.76 5.59
C ILE A 121 7.13 -5.65 4.09
N ALA A 122 6.03 -4.99 3.73
CA ALA A 122 5.67 -4.78 2.33
C ALA A 122 6.74 -3.97 1.59
N ARG A 123 7.21 -2.86 2.17
CA ARG A 123 8.26 -2.01 1.60
C ARG A 123 9.54 -2.79 1.32
N ARG A 124 10.06 -3.54 2.31
CA ARG A 124 11.25 -4.40 2.14
C ARG A 124 11.06 -5.42 1.03
N THR A 125 9.91 -6.08 1.00
CA THR A 125 9.60 -7.09 -0.01
C THR A 125 9.64 -6.49 -1.41
N ILE A 126 8.95 -5.37 -1.64
CA ILE A 126 8.88 -4.71 -2.93
C ILE A 126 10.26 -4.23 -3.40
N ILE A 127 11.06 -3.65 -2.48
CA ILE A 127 12.43 -3.21 -2.75
C ILE A 127 13.31 -4.40 -3.15
N ASN A 128 13.19 -5.54 -2.45
CA ASN A 128 13.96 -6.75 -2.77
C ASN A 128 13.61 -7.35 -4.14
N TYR A 129 12.40 -7.07 -4.65
CA TYR A 129 12.00 -7.44 -6.02
C TYR A 129 12.45 -6.44 -7.09
N GLY A 130 13.29 -5.46 -6.75
CA GLY A 130 13.86 -4.52 -7.71
C GLY A 130 12.95 -3.34 -8.03
N PHE A 131 12.21 -2.86 -7.04
CA PHE A 131 11.43 -1.64 -7.15
C PHE A 131 11.96 -0.59 -6.17
N ARG A 132 12.08 0.65 -6.59
CA ARG A 132 12.42 1.78 -5.73
C ARG A 132 11.19 2.56 -5.31
N PHE A 133 11.27 3.24 -4.19
CA PHE A 133 10.26 4.25 -3.86
C PHE A 133 10.18 5.31 -4.96
N ASN A 134 8.98 5.64 -5.36
CA ASN A 134 8.69 6.83 -6.17
C ASN A 134 8.11 7.94 -5.30
N GLN A 135 7.00 7.67 -4.65
CA GLN A 135 6.34 8.62 -3.73
C GLN A 135 5.53 7.90 -2.66
N GLU A 136 5.26 8.62 -1.57
CA GLU A 136 4.31 8.20 -0.54
C GLU A 136 3.44 9.40 -0.14
N LYS A 137 2.21 9.12 0.25
CA LYS A 137 1.23 10.11 0.70
C LYS A 137 0.56 9.67 1.98
N ILE A 138 0.43 10.62 2.93
CA ILE A 138 -0.36 10.40 4.14
C ILE A 138 -1.81 10.76 3.83
N VAL A 139 -2.73 9.89 4.20
CA VAL A 139 -4.18 10.12 4.10
C VAL A 139 -4.76 10.06 5.50
N TYR A 140 -5.56 11.06 5.87
CA TYR A 140 -6.30 11.06 7.13
C TYR A 140 -7.80 11.06 6.83
N GLU A 141 -8.48 9.97 7.15
CA GLU A 141 -9.90 9.80 6.89
C GLU A 141 -10.57 9.04 8.02
N GLN A 142 -11.75 9.51 8.44
CA GLN A 142 -12.56 8.87 9.49
C GLN A 142 -11.78 8.56 10.78
N GLY A 143 -10.88 9.46 11.19
CA GLY A 143 -10.08 9.30 12.42
C GLY A 143 -8.89 8.36 12.30
N LYS A 144 -8.57 7.86 11.10
CA LYS A 144 -7.45 6.94 10.83
C LYS A 144 -6.46 7.52 9.84
N PHE A 145 -5.19 7.16 10.02
CA PHE A 145 -4.14 7.42 9.05
C PHE A 145 -3.93 6.21 8.16
N TYR A 146 -3.67 6.48 6.89
CA TYR A 146 -3.26 5.52 5.87
C TYR A 146 -2.03 6.06 5.15
N ILE A 147 -1.20 5.16 4.67
CA ILE A 147 -0.04 5.51 3.84
C ILE A 147 -0.19 4.81 2.50
N VAL A 148 -0.39 5.61 1.46
CA VAL A 148 -0.36 5.11 0.09
C VAL A 148 1.06 5.27 -0.44
N SER A 149 1.65 4.17 -0.88
CA SER A 149 3.04 4.12 -1.36
C SER A 149 3.08 3.63 -2.80
N GLU A 150 3.83 4.31 -3.63
CA GLU A 150 4.11 3.95 -5.02
C GLU A 150 5.57 3.55 -5.18
N PHE A 151 5.78 2.44 -5.84
CA PHE A 151 7.09 1.92 -6.21
C PHE A 151 7.17 1.72 -7.71
N VAL A 152 8.32 2.02 -8.30
CA VAL A 152 8.59 1.83 -9.73
C VAL A 152 9.77 0.89 -9.93
N LYS A 153 9.71 0.10 -11.00
CA LYS A 153 10.80 -0.83 -11.35
C LYS A 153 12.07 -0.05 -11.63
N ASP A 154 13.20 -0.54 -11.09
CA ASP A 154 14.50 0.10 -11.27
C ASP A 154 15.60 -0.97 -11.24
N ASP A 155 16.48 -0.95 -12.23
CA ASP A 155 17.62 -1.87 -12.29
C ASP A 155 18.71 -1.51 -11.26
N ASN A 156 18.69 -0.28 -10.75
CA ASN A 156 19.66 0.26 -9.78
C ASN A 156 18.95 0.76 -8.52
N VAL A 157 18.23 -0.12 -7.82
CA VAL A 157 17.52 0.24 -6.59
C VAL A 157 18.49 0.78 -5.55
N PRO A 158 18.29 2.02 -5.06
CA PRO A 158 19.17 2.62 -4.05
C PRO A 158 19.07 1.87 -2.72
N LYS A 159 20.15 1.93 -1.94
CA LYS A 159 20.10 1.48 -0.54
C LYS A 159 19.34 2.51 0.29
N TYR A 160 18.26 2.07 0.89
CA TYR A 160 17.48 2.90 1.80
C TYR A 160 17.95 2.71 3.25
N ASN A 161 17.96 3.78 4.02
CA ASN A 161 18.18 3.70 5.46
C ASN A 161 16.96 3.07 6.17
N ALA A 162 17.13 2.70 7.42
CA ALA A 162 16.07 2.07 8.20
C ALA A 162 14.84 2.97 8.36
N ASP A 163 15.03 4.29 8.45
CA ASP A 163 13.92 5.23 8.61
C ASP A 163 13.00 5.27 7.40
N PHE A 164 13.55 5.24 6.17
CA PHE A 164 12.73 5.19 4.96
C PHE A 164 11.87 3.92 4.89
N ILE A 165 12.37 2.82 5.41
CA ILE A 165 11.63 1.55 5.43
C ILE A 165 10.57 1.54 6.54
N GLU A 166 10.92 1.96 7.76
CA GLU A 166 10.10 1.79 8.95
C GLU A 166 9.15 2.97 9.19
N ILE A 167 9.59 4.20 8.89
CA ILE A 167 8.78 5.41 9.06
C ILE A 167 8.09 5.76 7.75
N GLY A 168 8.87 5.91 6.66
CA GLY A 168 8.36 6.20 5.34
C GLY A 168 9.34 6.97 4.47
N TYR A 169 9.10 6.98 3.16
CA TYR A 169 9.95 7.64 2.20
C TYR A 169 9.53 9.10 2.03
N LYS A 170 10.35 10.03 2.56
CA LYS A 170 10.14 11.48 2.45
C LYS A 170 8.79 11.99 2.99
N LEU A 171 8.17 11.25 3.91
CA LEU A 171 6.89 11.66 4.50
C LEU A 171 6.96 12.99 5.26
N GLN A 172 8.17 13.42 5.70
CA GLN A 172 8.36 14.72 6.33
C GLN A 172 7.96 15.91 5.45
N SER A 173 7.85 15.70 4.13
CA SER A 173 7.40 16.72 3.18
C SER A 173 5.88 16.76 3.00
N ASP A 174 5.14 15.81 3.58
CA ASP A 174 3.68 15.78 3.54
C ASP A 174 3.09 16.73 4.59
N GLU A 175 2.05 17.47 4.23
CA GLU A 175 1.37 18.42 5.13
C GLU A 175 0.81 17.76 6.39
N LEU A 176 0.42 16.49 6.30
CA LEU A 176 -0.10 15.70 7.42
C LEU A 176 0.99 15.08 8.30
N TRP A 177 2.27 15.20 7.91
CA TRP A 177 3.37 14.60 8.65
C TRP A 177 3.40 14.98 10.15
N PRO A 178 3.29 16.24 10.56
CA PRO A 178 3.33 16.57 11.98
C PRO A 178 2.24 15.82 12.78
N LYS A 179 1.04 15.77 12.25
CA LYS A 179 -0.10 15.08 12.88
C LYS A 179 0.08 13.56 12.91
N TYR A 180 0.58 12.99 11.82
CA TYR A 180 0.86 11.55 11.73
C TYR A 180 2.00 11.13 12.65
N ARG A 181 3.09 11.88 12.68
CA ARG A 181 4.22 11.68 13.61
C ARG A 181 3.75 11.65 15.06
N ASP A 182 2.97 12.66 15.47
CA ASP A 182 2.48 12.78 16.85
C ASP A 182 1.53 11.62 17.20
N TYR A 183 0.69 11.19 16.25
CA TYR A 183 -0.13 9.98 16.39
C TYR A 183 0.71 8.72 16.59
N LEU A 184 1.80 8.53 15.83
CA LEU A 184 2.70 7.38 15.98
C LEU A 184 3.38 7.39 17.36
N ILE A 185 3.89 8.55 17.82
CA ILE A 185 4.52 8.69 19.12
C ILE A 185 3.52 8.39 20.24
N GLU A 186 2.30 8.92 20.15
CA GLU A 186 1.25 8.65 21.13
C GLU A 186 0.89 7.15 21.20
N THR A 187 0.79 6.51 20.04
CA THR A 187 0.51 5.06 19.94
C THR A 187 1.62 4.22 20.57
N ASN A 188 2.88 4.58 20.31
CA ASN A 188 4.03 3.94 20.95
C ASN A 188 4.00 4.15 22.47
N ASN A 189 3.75 5.37 22.95
CA ASN A 189 3.68 5.69 24.39
C ASN A 189 2.56 4.91 25.09
N LYS A 190 1.38 4.80 24.47
CA LYS A 190 0.29 3.96 25.00
C LYS A 190 0.71 2.48 25.11
N THR A 191 1.48 2.00 24.15
CA THR A 191 2.01 0.62 24.19
C THR A 191 3.06 0.47 25.29
N ILE A 192 4.03 1.38 25.38
CA ILE A 192 5.06 1.42 26.45
C ILE A 192 4.39 1.37 27.82
N THR A 193 3.41 2.22 28.05
CA THR A 193 2.69 2.28 29.36
C THR A 193 2.05 0.94 29.72
N LYS A 194 1.57 0.18 28.75
CA LYS A 194 0.94 -1.13 28.98
C LYS A 194 1.93 -2.26 29.27
N ILE A 195 3.15 -2.17 28.72
CA ILE A 195 4.10 -3.30 28.77
C ILE A 195 5.33 -3.05 29.65
N LYS A 196 5.62 -1.81 30.09
CA LYS A 196 6.85 -1.45 30.82
C LYS A 196 7.07 -2.22 32.12
N ASP A 197 5.98 -2.61 32.78
CA ASP A 197 6.01 -3.33 34.05
C ASP A 197 5.83 -4.86 33.88
N LEU A 198 5.82 -5.35 32.64
CA LEU A 198 5.73 -6.78 32.33
C LEU A 198 7.13 -7.39 32.19
N ASP A 199 7.29 -8.62 32.66
CA ASP A 199 8.54 -9.37 32.54
C ASP A 199 8.92 -9.57 31.06
N ASN A 200 10.22 -9.49 30.76
CA ASN A 200 10.80 -9.70 29.44
C ASN A 200 10.34 -8.71 28.34
N MET A 201 9.84 -7.53 28.70
CA MET A 201 9.42 -6.49 27.75
C MET A 201 10.38 -5.31 27.62
N GLN A 202 11.48 -5.30 28.37
CA GLN A 202 12.47 -4.20 28.41
C GLN A 202 13.02 -3.86 27.02
N ASP A 203 13.41 -4.85 26.25
CA ASP A 203 13.94 -4.65 24.89
C ASP A 203 12.87 -4.03 23.96
N LYS A 204 11.62 -4.43 24.12
CA LYS A 204 10.51 -3.88 23.34
C LYS A 204 10.21 -2.43 23.73
N VAL A 205 10.26 -2.12 25.02
CA VAL A 205 10.13 -0.75 25.53
C VAL A 205 11.22 0.14 24.94
N LEU A 206 12.49 -0.28 25.08
CA LEU A 206 13.63 0.46 24.53
C LEU A 206 13.53 0.65 23.01
N GLY A 207 13.08 -0.37 22.29
CA GLY A 207 12.84 -0.29 20.83
C GLY A 207 11.80 0.77 20.46
N LEU A 208 10.71 0.88 21.24
CA LEU A 208 9.68 1.90 21.01
C LEU A 208 10.15 3.31 21.39
N GLU A 209 10.93 3.45 22.45
CA GLU A 209 11.54 4.73 22.84
C GLU A 209 12.51 5.23 21.77
N ASN A 210 13.40 4.37 21.29
CA ASN A 210 14.30 4.67 20.16
C ASN A 210 13.53 5.06 18.90
N LYS A 211 12.43 4.36 18.60
CA LYS A 211 11.56 4.73 17.47
C LYS A 211 10.94 6.11 17.66
N ASN A 212 10.52 6.47 18.87
CA ASN A 212 9.98 7.80 19.15
C ASN A 212 11.05 8.90 18.97
N GLU A 213 12.29 8.64 19.35
CA GLU A 213 13.39 9.57 19.11
C GLU A 213 13.66 9.76 17.63
N ARG A 214 13.72 8.68 16.85
CA ARG A 214 13.87 8.71 15.40
C ARG A 214 12.72 9.49 14.74
N LEU A 215 11.47 9.28 15.16
CA LEU A 215 10.29 10.03 14.67
C LEU A 215 10.42 11.54 14.91
N ARG A 216 10.91 11.97 16.10
CA ARG A 216 11.14 13.40 16.41
C ARG A 216 12.22 14.04 15.55
N ASN A 217 13.19 13.26 15.11
CA ASN A 217 14.35 13.73 14.34
C ASN A 217 14.21 13.46 12.83
N TYR A 218 13.18 12.74 12.42
CA TYR A 218 12.97 12.39 11.01
C TYR A 218 12.83 13.65 10.14
N GLY A 219 13.70 13.78 9.14
CA GLY A 219 13.70 14.91 8.20
C GLY A 219 14.36 16.21 8.71
N LYS A 220 15.09 16.16 9.85
CA LYS A 220 15.82 17.33 10.38
C LYS A 220 17.27 17.43 9.89
N ASN A 221 17.74 16.47 9.08
CA ASN A 221 19.10 16.42 8.52
C ASN A 221 19.07 16.69 7.03
#